data_f0a38302814426db617bed9e5a156d2a
#
_entry.id   f0a38302814426db617bed9e5a156d2a
#
_cell.length_a   1.000
_cell.length_b   1.000
_cell.length_c   1.000
_cell.angle_alpha   90.00
_cell.angle_beta   90.00
_cell.angle_gamma   90.00
#
_symmetry.space_group_name_H-M   'P 1'
#
loop_
_entity.id
_entity.type
_entity.pdbx_description
1 polymer ?
#
loop_
_entity_poly.entity_id
_entity_poly.type
_entity_poly.pdbx_seq_one_letter_code
_entity_poly.pdbx_strand_id
1 'polypeptide(L)' 'MLTLVTIINIINNAILARKSKIVIFKFNEFSLNILKVLQRINVIESFIINSTFTTCKIYLY' A
#
# COMPACT_ATOMS: atom_id res chain seq x y z
N MET A 1 3.68 -13.45 -4.10
CA MET A 1 2.80 -13.11 -2.98
C MET A 1 3.40 -11.97 -2.19
N LEU A 2 2.59 -10.96 -1.85
CA LEU A 2 3.08 -9.84 -1.05
C LEU A 2 3.08 -10.20 0.42
N THR A 3 4.22 -9.99 1.07
CA THR A 3 4.35 -10.15 2.52
C THR A 3 4.35 -8.79 3.20
N LEU A 4 4.24 -8.79 4.53
CA LEU A 4 4.33 -7.57 5.32
C LEU A 4 5.64 -6.82 5.02
N VAL A 5 6.75 -7.53 5.00
CA VAL A 5 8.07 -6.93 4.75
C VAL A 5 8.11 -6.28 3.37
N THR A 6 7.58 -6.97 2.35
CA THR A 6 7.57 -6.44 0.99
C THR A 6 6.76 -5.15 0.90
N ILE A 7 5.58 -5.12 1.51
CA ILE A 7 4.72 -3.94 1.49
C ILE A 7 5.39 -2.77 2.20
N ILE A 8 5.98 -3.01 3.36
CA ILE A 8 6.66 -1.97 4.11
C ILE A 8 7.86 -1.42 3.34
N ASN A 9 8.63 -2.29 2.67
CA ASN A 9 9.76 -1.86 1.86
C ASN A 9 9.31 -0.98 0.69
N ILE A 10 8.24 -1.36 0.01
CA ILE A 10 7.69 -0.56 -1.09
C ILE A 10 7.30 0.83 -0.59
N ILE A 11 6.62 0.90 0.55
CA ILE A 11 6.17 2.17 1.12
C ILE A 11 7.37 3.02 1.55
N ASN A 12 8.34 2.44 2.23
CA ASN A 12 9.53 3.16 2.66
C ASN A 12 10.33 3.71 1.48
N ASN A 13 10.50 2.92 0.43
CA ASN A 13 11.21 3.37 -0.76
C ASN A 13 10.48 4.54 -1.42
N ALA A 14 9.16 4.50 -1.47
CA ALA A 14 8.37 5.59 -2.04
C ALA A 14 8.47 6.86 -1.20
N ILE A 15 8.47 6.74 0.13
CA ILE A 15 8.63 7.87 1.02
C ILE A 15 10.00 8.51 0.82
N LEU A 16 11.05 7.71 0.76
CA LEU A 16 12.41 8.19 0.53
C LEU A 16 12.56 8.87 -0.83
N ALA A 17 11.84 8.38 -1.84
CA ALA A 17 11.85 8.97 -3.18
C ALA A 17 10.86 10.13 -3.30
N ARG A 18 10.18 10.51 -2.22
CA ARG A 18 9.19 11.59 -2.17
C ARG A 18 8.05 11.41 -3.17
N LYS A 19 7.63 10.18 -3.36
CA LYS A 19 6.47 9.88 -4.20
C LYS A 19 5.20 10.10 -3.41
N SER A 20 4.16 10.58 -4.09
CA SER A 20 2.86 10.80 -3.46
C SER A 20 1.90 9.63 -3.67
N LYS A 21 2.24 8.71 -4.55
CA LYS A 21 1.36 7.61 -4.93
C LYS A 21 2.17 6.37 -5.28
N ILE A 22 1.66 5.21 -4.89
CA ILE A 22 2.23 3.91 -5.22
C ILE A 22 1.13 3.03 -5.81
N VAL A 23 1.50 2.17 -6.77
CA VAL A 23 0.59 1.14 -7.27
C VAL A 23 1.19 -0.22 -6.92
N ILE A 24 0.39 -1.06 -6.26
CA ILE A 24 0.79 -2.42 -5.89
C ILE A 24 0.00 -3.39 -6.75
N PHE A 25 0.72 -4.30 -7.40
CA PHE A 25 0.12 -5.39 -8.17
C PHE A 25 0.03 -6.65 -7.31
N LYS A 26 -0.80 -7.61 -7.72
CA LYS A 26 -1.01 -8.88 -7.02
C LYS A 26 -1.49 -8.69 -5.59
N PHE A 27 -2.41 -7.76 -5.42
CA PHE A 27 -3.01 -7.45 -4.14
C PHE A 27 -3.86 -8.63 -3.64
N ASN A 28 -3.88 -8.86 -2.32
CA ASN A 28 -4.73 -9.89 -1.70
C ASN A 28 -5.30 -9.38 -0.37
N GLU A 29 -6.12 -10.22 0.30
CA GLU A 29 -6.77 -9.83 1.56
C GLU A 29 -5.76 -9.55 2.67
N PHE A 30 -4.66 -10.28 2.69
CA PHE A 30 -3.60 -10.04 3.67
C PHE A 30 -3.03 -8.63 3.51
N SER A 31 -2.80 -8.23 2.26
CA SER A 31 -2.34 -6.87 1.96
C SER A 31 -3.37 -5.83 2.37
N LEU A 32 -4.65 -6.11 2.17
CA LEU A 32 -5.73 -5.21 2.57
C LEU A 32 -5.69 -4.95 4.08
N ASN A 33 -5.54 -5.99 4.88
CA ASN A 33 -5.48 -5.84 6.33
C ASN A 33 -4.28 -5.00 6.76
N ILE A 34 -3.13 -5.19 6.13
CA ILE A 34 -1.93 -4.41 6.40
C ILE A 34 -2.17 -2.95 6.06
N LEU A 35 -2.76 -2.67 4.90
CA LEU A 35 -3.03 -1.29 4.48
C LEU A 35 -4.01 -0.59 5.41
N LYS A 36 -5.01 -1.30 5.91
CA LYS A 36 -5.94 -0.73 6.89
C LYS A 36 -5.22 -0.30 8.15
N VAL A 37 -4.32 -1.12 8.66
CA VAL A 37 -3.53 -0.79 9.84
C VAL A 37 -2.63 0.42 9.57
N LEU A 38 -1.96 0.45 8.43
CA LEU A 38 -1.07 1.55 8.07
C LEU A 38 -1.82 2.87 7.94
N GLN A 39 -3.04 2.84 7.40
CA GLN A 39 -3.88 4.03 7.33
C GLN A 39 -4.28 4.50 8.72
N ARG A 40 -4.60 3.57 9.60
CA ARG A 40 -5.02 3.87 10.97
C ARG A 40 -3.92 4.57 11.76
N ILE A 41 -2.66 4.19 11.54
CA ILE A 41 -1.52 4.82 12.22
C ILE A 41 -0.92 5.97 11.43
N ASN A 42 -1.61 6.42 10.37
CA ASN A 42 -1.22 7.58 9.57
C ASN A 42 0.10 7.44 8.81
N VAL A 43 0.47 6.21 8.45
CA VAL A 43 1.62 5.99 7.58
C VAL A 43 1.25 6.28 6.13
N ILE A 44 0.01 5.94 5.74
CA ILE A 44 -0.52 6.26 4.42
C ILE A 44 -1.78 7.11 4.58
N GLU A 45 -2.07 7.93 3.59
CA GLU A 45 -3.27 8.77 3.61
C GLU A 45 -4.51 7.95 3.29
N SER A 46 -4.48 7.23 2.18
CA SER A 46 -5.61 6.41 1.74
C SER A 46 -5.15 5.38 0.73
N PHE A 47 -6.05 4.47 0.40
CA PHE A 47 -5.80 3.50 -0.67
C PHE A 47 -7.11 3.20 -1.40
N ILE A 48 -6.98 2.85 -2.68
CA ILE A 48 -8.11 2.51 -3.54
C ILE A 48 -7.82 1.15 -4.18
N ILE A 49 -8.77 0.24 -4.07
CA ILE A 49 -8.65 -1.10 -4.63
C ILE A 49 -9.38 -1.15 -5.97
N ASN A 50 -8.71 -1.72 -6.96
CA ASN A 50 -9.29 -1.96 -8.26
C ASN A 50 -10.47 -2.95 -8.13
N SER A 51 -11.46 -2.86 -9.03
CA SER A 51 -12.67 -3.68 -8.99
C SER A 51 -12.39 -5.17 -9.13
N THR A 52 -11.26 -5.56 -9.71
CA THR A 52 -10.87 -6.96 -9.85
C THR A 52 -10.03 -7.48 -8.70
N PHE A 53 -9.72 -6.64 -7.71
CA PHE A 53 -8.85 -6.98 -6.57
C PHE A 53 -7.44 -7.39 -7.00
N THR A 54 -7.00 -6.96 -8.18
CA THR A 54 -5.65 -7.30 -8.67
C THR A 54 -4.64 -6.20 -8.41
N THR A 55 -5.08 -4.95 -8.29
CA THR A 55 -4.19 -3.82 -8.05
C THR A 55 -4.75 -2.92 -6.95
N CYS A 56 -3.86 -2.22 -6.30
CA CYS A 56 -4.21 -1.26 -5.26
C CYS A 56 -3.37 -0.01 -5.44
N LYS A 57 -4.02 1.16 -5.45
CA LYS A 57 -3.33 2.45 -5.45
C LYS A 57 -3.26 2.95 -4.01
N ILE A 58 -2.06 3.32 -3.57
CA ILE A 58 -1.84 3.84 -2.23
C ILE A 58 -1.41 5.29 -2.34
N TYR A 59 -2.10 6.17 -1.62
CA TYR A 59 -1.78 7.58 -1.58
C TYR A 59 -1.04 7.89 -0.29
N LEU A 60 0.10 8.55 -0.41
CA LEU A 60 0.96 8.92 0.71
C LEU A 60 0.74 10.38 1.08
N TYR A 61 1.09 10.73 2.30
CA TYR A 61 1.05 12.11 2.75
C TYR A 61 2.10 12.98 2.06
#